data_f10d430164a2a620d98fda2d240d3d4b
#
_entry.id   f10d430164a2a620d98fda2d240d3d4b
#
_cell.length_a   1.000
_cell.length_b   1.000
_cell.length_c   1.000
_cell.angle_alpha   90.00
_cell.angle_beta   90.00
_cell.angle_gamma   90.00
#
_symmetry.space_group_name_H-M   'P 1'
#
loop_
_entity.id
_entity.type
_entity.pdbx_description
1 polymer ?
#
loop_
_entity_poly.entity_id
_entity_poly.type
_entity_poly.pdbx_seq_one_letter_code
_entity_poly.pdbx_strand_id
1 'polypeptide(L)'
;MSDTSGDTHSVVERTHQVAADGPVIAAHFLGRTAAFILGEEAIVLAEPDGEPRRAGVHGGAILTTAADGKRIVTGGDDGKVISTDAKGESRILATDPKHRWIDQIALGPDKAVAWSAGKTAFVQGKELRQFEAPSTVGGLAFLPKGFRLAIAHYNGATLWFPNAEKAEPEKLEWKGSHLGVTVSPDGRFLVTSMQEAMLHGWRIADHQHMRMSGYSARVTSLGWTVGGRFLATSGATQIILWPFHTKDGPMGKQPRLLSPSEHRVGVVACHPKQDIVAAGYDDGMVLLVRVDDGAEILAKKPGDAPVTALAWSSDGLFLAFGTESGEAGILDLT
;
A
#
# COMPACT_ATOMS: atom_id res chain seq x y z
N MET A 1 -38.64 -27.97 15.40
CA MET A 1 -37.64 -26.92 15.74
C MET A 1 -36.40 -27.29 14.98
N SER A 2 -36.23 -26.72 13.81
CA SER A 2 -35.06 -26.91 12.94
C SER A 2 -34.06 -25.85 13.31
N ASP A 3 -32.93 -26.31 13.88
CA ASP A 3 -31.76 -25.50 14.23
C ASP A 3 -31.06 -25.10 12.92
N THR A 4 -31.30 -23.89 12.46
CA THR A 4 -30.54 -23.27 11.39
C THR A 4 -29.39 -22.46 12.03
N SER A 5 -28.38 -23.17 12.56
CA SER A 5 -27.08 -22.59 12.79
C SER A 5 -26.50 -22.21 11.42
N GLY A 6 -26.50 -20.94 11.11
CA GLY A 6 -25.83 -20.43 9.92
C GLY A 6 -24.35 -20.76 9.99
N ASP A 7 -23.92 -21.69 9.15
CA ASP A 7 -22.51 -22.00 8.94
C ASP A 7 -21.81 -20.75 8.45
N THR A 8 -21.08 -20.11 9.33
CA THR A 8 -20.11 -19.07 8.97
C THR A 8 -19.00 -19.80 8.24
N HIS A 9 -19.00 -19.74 6.92
CA HIS A 9 -17.97 -20.38 6.10
C HIS A 9 -16.63 -19.76 6.42
N SER A 10 -15.83 -20.44 7.22
CA SER A 10 -14.44 -20.08 7.48
C SER A 10 -13.59 -20.64 6.35
N VAL A 11 -12.75 -19.80 5.74
CA VAL A 11 -11.75 -20.22 4.73
C VAL A 11 -10.35 -20.39 5.35
N VAL A 12 -10.25 -20.30 6.67
CA VAL A 12 -8.97 -20.39 7.41
C VAL A 12 -8.18 -21.67 7.10
N GLU A 13 -8.87 -22.79 6.89
CA GLU A 13 -8.22 -24.09 6.62
C GLU A 13 -7.55 -24.18 5.23
N ARG A 14 -7.86 -23.20 4.34
CA ARG A 14 -7.23 -23.09 3.02
C ARG A 14 -5.95 -22.25 3.03
N THR A 15 -5.39 -21.99 4.19
CA THR A 15 -4.16 -21.21 4.34
C THR A 15 -2.93 -22.09 4.25
N HIS A 16 -2.06 -21.80 3.29
CA HIS A 16 -0.72 -22.33 3.21
C HIS A 16 0.21 -21.46 4.07
N GLN A 17 0.71 -22.03 5.16
CA GLN A 17 1.62 -21.35 6.08
C GLN A 17 2.99 -21.16 5.43
N VAL A 18 3.61 -20.00 5.65
CA VAL A 18 4.92 -19.65 5.12
C VAL A 18 5.83 -19.26 6.31
N ALA A 19 6.98 -19.94 6.42
CA ALA A 19 8.00 -19.57 7.40
C ALA A 19 8.72 -18.31 6.90
N ALA A 20 8.37 -17.13 7.44
CA ALA A 20 9.00 -15.87 7.07
C ALA A 20 10.30 -15.64 7.87
N ASP A 21 10.40 -16.19 9.09
CA ASP A 21 11.55 -16.07 9.98
C ASP A 21 11.99 -14.62 10.24
N GLY A 22 11.02 -13.73 10.44
CA GLY A 22 11.23 -12.32 10.75
C GLY A 22 9.98 -11.48 10.53
N PRO A 23 9.90 -10.26 11.10
CA PRO A 23 8.76 -9.35 10.98
C PRO A 23 8.44 -9.04 9.52
N VAL A 24 7.20 -9.27 9.11
CA VAL A 24 6.75 -8.96 7.75
C VAL A 24 6.24 -7.51 7.73
N ILE A 25 6.85 -6.66 6.90
CA ILE A 25 6.47 -5.24 6.78
C ILE A 25 5.60 -4.94 5.57
N ALA A 26 5.64 -5.80 4.54
CA ALA A 26 4.82 -5.69 3.34
C ALA A 26 4.68 -7.06 2.67
N ALA A 27 3.65 -7.20 1.84
CA ALA A 27 3.44 -8.35 0.97
C ALA A 27 3.11 -7.91 -0.45
N HIS A 28 3.52 -8.71 -1.42
CA HIS A 28 3.22 -8.50 -2.84
C HIS A 28 3.01 -9.84 -3.56
N PHE A 29 2.49 -9.79 -4.78
CA PHE A 29 2.49 -10.93 -5.69
C PHE A 29 3.28 -10.62 -6.97
N LEU A 30 4.08 -11.58 -7.40
CA LEU A 30 4.77 -11.62 -8.68
C LEU A 30 4.20 -12.79 -9.51
N GLY A 31 3.14 -12.53 -10.26
CA GLY A 31 2.32 -13.59 -10.83
C GLY A 31 1.64 -14.40 -9.73
N ARG A 32 2.00 -15.69 -9.58
CA ARG A 32 1.50 -16.58 -8.51
C ARG A 32 2.41 -16.61 -7.27
N THR A 33 3.62 -16.11 -7.36
CA THR A 33 4.58 -16.10 -6.26
C THR A 33 4.25 -14.98 -5.30
N ALA A 34 3.88 -15.29 -4.07
CA ALA A 34 3.77 -14.34 -2.98
C ALA A 34 5.16 -13.95 -2.50
N ALA A 35 5.34 -12.68 -2.19
CA ALA A 35 6.59 -12.14 -1.67
C ALA A 35 6.32 -11.41 -0.35
N PHE A 36 6.96 -11.86 0.70
CA PHE A 36 6.90 -11.28 2.03
C PHE A 36 8.18 -10.49 2.27
N ILE A 37 8.02 -9.19 2.47
CA ILE A 37 9.14 -8.27 2.69
C ILE A 37 9.39 -8.23 4.19
N LEU A 38 10.60 -8.59 4.60
CA LEU A 38 10.98 -8.55 6.00
C LEU A 38 11.52 -7.18 6.38
N GLY A 39 11.33 -6.79 7.63
CA GLY A 39 11.83 -5.51 8.16
C GLY A 39 13.37 -5.43 8.27
N GLU A 40 14.05 -6.51 7.91
CA GLU A 40 15.50 -6.64 7.83
C GLU A 40 15.94 -6.64 6.36
N GLU A 41 16.97 -7.43 6.00
CA GLU A 41 17.60 -7.37 4.67
C GLU A 41 16.96 -8.26 3.60
N ALA A 42 15.88 -9.01 3.88
CA ALA A 42 15.45 -10.12 3.02
C ALA A 42 14.00 -10.05 2.54
N ILE A 43 13.76 -10.78 1.46
CA ILE A 43 12.42 -11.10 0.92
C ILE A 43 12.25 -12.62 0.97
N VAL A 44 11.11 -13.10 1.45
CA VAL A 44 10.69 -14.49 1.35
C VAL A 44 9.71 -14.65 0.20
N LEU A 45 10.04 -15.50 -0.77
CA LEU A 45 9.23 -15.81 -1.95
C LEU A 45 8.60 -17.20 -1.75
N ALA A 46 7.28 -17.31 -1.87
CA ALA A 46 6.56 -18.55 -1.69
C ALA A 46 5.45 -18.72 -2.73
N GLU A 47 5.20 -19.96 -3.13
CA GLU A 47 4.02 -20.37 -3.88
C GLU A 47 3.17 -21.28 -2.99
N PRO A 48 1.83 -21.38 -3.21
CA PRO A 48 0.98 -22.18 -2.33
C PRO A 48 1.47 -23.61 -2.10
N ASP A 49 1.99 -24.24 -3.15
CA ASP A 49 2.44 -25.65 -3.12
C ASP A 49 3.97 -25.81 -3.12
N GLY A 50 4.72 -24.70 -2.92
CA GLY A 50 6.18 -24.67 -3.05
C GLY A 50 6.91 -24.39 -1.74
N GLU A 51 8.16 -24.83 -1.67
CA GLU A 51 9.05 -24.47 -0.58
C GLU A 51 9.40 -22.96 -0.64
N PRO A 52 9.33 -22.24 0.51
CA PRO A 52 9.69 -20.82 0.54
C PRO A 52 11.18 -20.63 0.23
N ARG A 53 11.49 -19.56 -0.48
CA ARG A 53 12.87 -19.17 -0.82
C ARG A 53 13.18 -17.81 -0.25
N ARG A 54 14.29 -17.72 0.48
CA ARG A 54 14.78 -16.45 1.03
C ARG A 54 15.81 -15.82 0.10
N ALA A 55 15.60 -14.57 -0.27
CA ALA A 55 16.54 -13.75 -1.03
C ALA A 55 17.03 -12.60 -0.13
N GLY A 56 18.34 -12.55 0.11
CA GLY A 56 18.99 -11.38 0.73
C GLY A 56 19.05 -10.25 -0.30
N VAL A 57 18.60 -9.06 0.06
CA VAL A 57 18.42 -7.95 -0.89
C VAL A 57 19.26 -6.74 -0.50
N HIS A 58 19.21 -6.34 0.77
CA HIS A 58 19.94 -5.19 1.30
C HIS A 58 21.02 -5.62 2.29
N GLY A 59 21.94 -4.72 2.61
CA GLY A 59 22.92 -4.89 3.69
C GLY A 59 22.44 -4.31 5.03
N GLY A 60 21.17 -3.98 5.13
CA GLY A 60 20.49 -3.40 6.29
C GLY A 60 18.99 -3.45 6.11
N ALA A 61 18.25 -2.62 6.83
CA ALA A 61 16.79 -2.65 6.84
C ALA A 61 16.17 -2.22 5.50
N ILE A 62 15.15 -2.96 5.06
CA ILE A 62 14.26 -2.56 3.98
C ILE A 62 13.26 -1.56 4.56
N LEU A 63 13.23 -0.34 4.02
CA LEU A 63 12.40 0.75 4.52
C LEU A 63 11.11 0.93 3.71
N THR A 64 11.15 0.58 2.43
CA THR A 64 10.04 0.79 1.50
C THR A 64 10.06 -0.21 0.36
N THR A 65 8.89 -0.45 -0.23
CA THR A 65 8.74 -1.40 -1.32
C THR A 65 7.58 -1.04 -2.24
N ALA A 66 7.72 -1.40 -3.52
CA ALA A 66 6.63 -1.36 -4.50
C ALA A 66 6.78 -2.51 -5.50
N ALA A 67 5.66 -3.02 -6.03
CA ALA A 67 5.67 -4.12 -7.00
C ALA A 67 4.77 -3.81 -8.21
N ASP A 68 5.13 -4.36 -9.38
CA ASP A 68 4.36 -4.23 -10.63
C ASP A 68 3.83 -5.58 -11.14
N GLY A 69 3.81 -6.61 -10.28
CA GLY A 69 3.39 -7.97 -10.61
C GLY A 69 4.46 -8.81 -11.33
N LYS A 70 5.60 -8.21 -11.70
CA LYS A 70 6.74 -8.89 -12.37
C LYS A 70 8.02 -8.78 -11.56
N ARG A 71 8.16 -7.70 -10.80
CA ARG A 71 9.30 -7.41 -9.93
C ARG A 71 8.85 -6.63 -8.70
N ILE A 72 9.66 -6.70 -7.67
CA ILE A 72 9.60 -5.85 -6.50
C ILE A 72 10.78 -4.87 -6.59
N VAL A 73 10.55 -3.63 -6.22
CA VAL A 73 11.61 -2.65 -6.02
C VAL A 73 11.59 -2.27 -4.55
N THR A 74 12.76 -2.36 -3.91
CA THR A 74 12.96 -2.04 -2.49
C THR A 74 13.94 -0.90 -2.32
N GLY A 75 13.72 -0.10 -1.29
CA GLY A 75 14.65 0.90 -0.80
C GLY A 75 15.06 0.58 0.63
N GLY A 76 16.32 0.79 0.96
CA GLY A 76 16.89 0.45 2.25
C GLY A 76 17.64 1.59 2.91
N ASP A 77 18.00 1.36 4.17
CA ASP A 77 18.86 2.26 4.96
C ASP A 77 20.32 2.25 4.49
N ASP A 78 20.69 1.27 3.64
CA ASP A 78 21.98 1.19 2.96
C ASP A 78 22.10 2.15 1.77
N GLY A 79 21.06 2.94 1.49
CA GLY A 79 21.03 3.92 0.40
C GLY A 79 20.86 3.33 -0.98
N LYS A 80 20.41 2.08 -1.09
CA LYS A 80 20.22 1.41 -2.38
C LYS A 80 18.76 1.31 -2.79
N VAL A 81 18.53 1.32 -4.10
CA VAL A 81 17.30 0.93 -4.76
C VAL A 81 17.58 -0.38 -5.48
N ILE A 82 16.87 -1.45 -5.11
CA ILE A 82 17.11 -2.80 -5.62
C ILE A 82 15.84 -3.36 -6.25
N SER A 83 15.99 -4.01 -7.40
CA SER A 83 14.89 -4.72 -8.07
C SER A 83 15.10 -6.22 -7.97
N THR A 84 14.09 -6.95 -7.49
CA THR A 84 14.10 -8.41 -7.33
C THR A 84 12.96 -9.03 -8.12
N ASP A 85 13.23 -10.09 -8.85
CA ASP A 85 12.23 -10.83 -9.64
C ASP A 85 11.61 -12.01 -8.86
N ALA A 86 10.67 -12.72 -9.50
CA ALA A 86 10.00 -13.87 -8.90
C ALA A 86 10.93 -15.07 -8.62
N LYS A 87 12.14 -15.10 -9.19
CA LYS A 87 13.15 -16.12 -8.91
C LYS A 87 14.03 -15.75 -7.72
N GLY A 88 13.93 -14.51 -7.22
CA GLY A 88 14.80 -13.96 -6.18
C GLY A 88 16.09 -13.36 -6.72
N GLU A 89 16.21 -13.21 -8.05
CA GLU A 89 17.37 -12.56 -8.66
C GLU A 89 17.26 -11.04 -8.46
N SER A 90 18.26 -10.47 -7.81
CA SER A 90 18.28 -9.06 -7.42
C SER A 90 19.32 -8.28 -8.22
N ARG A 91 18.98 -7.03 -8.56
CA ARG A 91 19.92 -6.08 -9.18
C ARG A 91 19.79 -4.70 -8.56
N ILE A 92 20.91 -4.03 -8.33
CA ILE A 92 20.94 -2.64 -7.90
C ILE A 92 20.53 -1.74 -9.08
N LEU A 93 19.50 -0.91 -8.88
CA LEU A 93 19.07 0.09 -9.85
C LEU A 93 19.74 1.44 -9.60
N ALA A 94 19.95 1.81 -8.34
CA ALA A 94 20.60 3.04 -7.92
C ALA A 94 21.27 2.87 -6.56
N THR A 95 22.29 3.69 -6.30
CA THR A 95 22.89 3.86 -4.97
C THR A 95 23.02 5.36 -4.71
N ASP A 96 22.53 5.81 -3.57
CA ASP A 96 22.73 7.20 -3.17
C ASP A 96 24.19 7.43 -2.79
N PRO A 97 24.89 8.38 -3.42
CA PRO A 97 26.32 8.58 -3.19
C PRO A 97 26.65 9.08 -1.77
N LYS A 98 25.65 9.55 -1.03
CA LYS A 98 25.74 9.99 0.37
C LYS A 98 25.22 8.94 1.34
N HIS A 99 24.84 7.75 0.87
CA HIS A 99 24.23 6.66 1.65
C HIS A 99 23.03 7.13 2.51
N ARG A 100 22.22 8.07 1.97
CA ARG A 100 20.98 8.46 2.61
C ARG A 100 19.95 7.34 2.47
N TRP A 101 19.09 7.21 3.42
CA TRP A 101 17.99 6.26 3.41
C TRP A 101 17.09 6.46 2.19
N ILE A 102 16.67 5.35 1.58
CA ILE A 102 15.67 5.32 0.53
C ILE A 102 14.37 4.82 1.18
N ASP A 103 13.54 5.75 1.60
CA ASP A 103 12.34 5.50 2.41
C ASP A 103 11.02 5.66 1.66
N GLN A 104 11.07 6.09 0.39
CA GLN A 104 9.90 6.13 -0.49
C GLN A 104 10.25 5.57 -1.87
N ILE A 105 9.36 4.73 -2.40
CA ILE A 105 9.44 4.18 -3.76
C ILE A 105 8.06 4.22 -4.41
N ALA A 106 8.01 4.54 -5.70
CA ALA A 106 6.85 4.37 -6.54
C ALA A 106 7.23 3.81 -7.91
N LEU A 107 6.39 2.93 -8.45
CA LEU A 107 6.55 2.40 -9.81
C LEU A 107 5.62 3.14 -10.75
N GLY A 108 6.16 3.52 -11.91
CA GLY A 108 5.47 4.29 -12.93
C GLY A 108 5.32 3.55 -14.25
N PRO A 109 4.74 4.22 -15.25
CA PRO A 109 4.62 3.69 -16.60
C PRO A 109 6.01 3.42 -17.20
N ASP A 110 6.07 2.57 -18.23
CA ASP A 110 7.28 2.24 -18.98
C ASP A 110 8.44 1.73 -18.10
N LYS A 111 8.12 1.03 -17.01
CA LYS A 111 9.07 0.53 -16.00
C LYS A 111 9.82 1.63 -15.24
N ALA A 112 9.34 2.86 -15.25
CA ALA A 112 9.92 3.93 -14.47
C ALA A 112 9.89 3.61 -12.97
N VAL A 113 10.94 4.04 -12.27
CA VAL A 113 11.05 3.93 -10.81
C VAL A 113 11.29 5.31 -10.25
N ALA A 114 10.48 5.71 -9.27
CA ALA A 114 10.72 6.90 -8.46
C ALA A 114 11.17 6.47 -7.07
N TRP A 115 12.09 7.22 -6.46
CA TRP A 115 12.50 7.05 -5.07
C TRP A 115 12.86 8.38 -4.43
N SER A 116 12.97 8.42 -3.13
CA SER A 116 13.45 9.60 -2.41
C SER A 116 14.70 9.31 -1.60
N ALA A 117 15.52 10.35 -1.43
CA ALA A 117 16.60 10.40 -0.46
C ALA A 117 16.52 11.75 0.28
N GLY A 118 15.92 11.74 1.47
CA GLY A 118 15.59 12.94 2.23
C GLY A 118 14.56 13.80 1.49
N LYS A 119 14.91 15.02 1.09
CA LYS A 119 14.01 15.92 0.35
C LYS A 119 14.16 15.85 -1.18
N THR A 120 15.05 15.03 -1.69
CA THR A 120 15.24 14.87 -3.13
C THR A 120 14.43 13.68 -3.63
N ALA A 121 13.53 13.91 -4.55
CA ALA A 121 12.84 12.86 -5.33
C ALA A 121 13.58 12.62 -6.64
N PHE A 122 13.76 11.36 -6.99
CA PHE A 122 14.40 10.91 -8.23
C PHE A 122 13.40 10.11 -9.05
N VAL A 123 13.52 10.19 -10.37
CA VAL A 123 12.78 9.33 -11.31
C VAL A 123 13.75 8.79 -12.34
N GLN A 124 13.90 7.47 -12.38
CA GLN A 124 14.59 6.75 -13.45
C GLN A 124 13.55 6.28 -14.46
N GLY A 125 13.48 6.97 -15.58
CA GLY A 125 12.78 6.55 -16.79
C GLY A 125 13.83 6.26 -17.88
N LYS A 126 13.70 6.90 -19.06
CA LYS A 126 14.74 6.89 -20.10
C LYS A 126 16.00 7.57 -19.60
N GLU A 127 15.86 8.63 -18.85
CA GLU A 127 16.92 9.37 -18.19
C GLU A 127 16.62 9.50 -16.70
N LEU A 128 17.65 9.71 -15.88
CA LEU A 128 17.52 10.04 -14.49
C LEU A 128 17.16 11.53 -14.36
N ARG A 129 16.07 11.80 -13.66
CA ARG A 129 15.61 13.16 -13.32
C ARG A 129 15.50 13.29 -11.81
N GLN A 130 15.66 14.50 -11.30
CA GLN A 130 15.52 14.78 -9.87
C GLN A 130 14.75 16.07 -9.62
N PHE A 131 14.08 16.11 -8.47
CA PHE A 131 13.33 17.24 -7.97
C PHE A 131 13.64 17.45 -6.49
N GLU A 132 13.93 18.69 -6.11
CA GLU A 132 14.14 19.08 -4.73
C GLU A 132 12.80 19.54 -4.13
N ALA A 133 12.20 18.72 -3.28
CA ALA A 133 10.97 19.06 -2.58
C ALA A 133 11.21 20.12 -1.50
N PRO A 134 10.18 20.87 -1.07
CA PRO A 134 10.32 21.89 -0.04
C PRO A 134 10.82 21.35 1.32
N SER A 135 10.53 20.08 1.61
CA SER A 135 10.98 19.38 2.82
C SER A 135 11.19 17.89 2.51
N THR A 136 11.49 17.08 3.54
CA THR A 136 11.58 15.62 3.41
C THR A 136 10.35 15.06 2.68
N VAL A 137 10.60 14.18 1.73
CA VAL A 137 9.55 13.47 0.96
C VAL A 137 8.88 12.48 1.88
N GLY A 138 7.57 12.60 2.07
CA GLY A 138 6.77 11.70 2.90
C GLY A 138 6.05 10.62 2.11
N GLY A 139 5.95 10.76 0.78
CA GLY A 139 5.30 9.78 -0.08
C GLY A 139 5.46 10.11 -1.55
N LEU A 140 5.45 9.07 -2.38
CA LEU A 140 5.55 9.16 -3.84
C LEU A 140 4.42 8.35 -4.50
N ALA A 141 3.78 8.91 -5.53
CA ALA A 141 2.83 8.17 -6.36
C ALA A 141 2.83 8.71 -7.79
N PHE A 142 2.93 7.84 -8.80
CA PHE A 142 2.68 8.26 -10.17
C PHE A 142 1.19 8.48 -10.42
N LEU A 143 0.87 9.51 -11.18
CA LEU A 143 -0.48 9.69 -11.69
C LEU A 143 -0.73 8.67 -12.82
N PRO A 144 -1.98 8.18 -12.98
CA PRO A 144 -2.29 7.17 -14.00
C PRO A 144 -2.15 7.70 -15.44
N LYS A 145 -2.03 9.02 -15.61
CA LYS A 145 -1.88 9.67 -16.93
C LYS A 145 -0.84 10.78 -16.89
N GLY A 146 -0.12 10.97 -18.01
CA GLY A 146 0.71 12.15 -18.23
C GLY A 146 2.10 12.11 -17.59
N PHE A 147 2.63 10.95 -17.21
CA PHE A 147 3.95 10.80 -16.60
C PHE A 147 4.25 11.89 -15.56
N ARG A 148 3.37 11.99 -14.56
CA ARG A 148 3.45 12.94 -13.45
C ARG A 148 3.69 12.21 -12.16
N LEU A 149 4.50 12.79 -11.27
CA LEU A 149 4.78 12.26 -9.94
C LEU A 149 4.16 13.19 -8.89
N ALA A 150 3.32 12.63 -8.02
CA ALA A 150 2.87 13.28 -6.80
C ALA A 150 3.91 13.03 -5.70
N ILE A 151 4.31 14.09 -5.02
CA ILE A 151 5.32 14.10 -3.97
C ILE A 151 4.68 14.73 -2.73
N ALA A 152 4.40 13.93 -1.70
CA ALA A 152 3.92 14.43 -0.41
C ALA A 152 5.11 14.94 0.42
N HIS A 153 4.90 16.04 1.15
CA HIS A 153 5.92 16.68 1.97
C HIS A 153 5.26 17.50 3.09
N TYR A 154 6.03 18.20 3.90
CA TYR A 154 5.46 19.12 4.87
C TYR A 154 4.75 20.30 4.15
N ASN A 155 3.54 20.62 4.63
CA ASN A 155 2.62 21.61 4.09
C ASN A 155 2.03 21.30 2.72
N GLY A 156 1.91 20.02 2.34
CA GLY A 156 1.12 19.64 1.17
C GLY A 156 1.74 18.59 0.27
N ALA A 157 1.45 18.69 -1.01
CA ALA A 157 2.01 17.85 -2.06
C ALA A 157 2.39 18.69 -3.29
N THR A 158 3.33 18.17 -4.07
CA THR A 158 3.73 18.76 -5.35
C THR A 158 3.47 17.76 -6.47
N LEU A 159 2.87 18.20 -7.55
CA LEU A 159 2.79 17.44 -8.81
C LEU A 159 3.95 17.86 -9.69
N TRP A 160 4.90 16.96 -9.89
CA TRP A 160 6.09 17.18 -10.71
C TRP A 160 5.95 16.48 -12.06
N PHE A 161 6.52 17.10 -13.09
CA PHE A 161 6.50 16.66 -14.50
C PHE A 161 7.92 16.28 -14.97
N PRO A 162 8.43 15.06 -14.69
CA PRO A 162 9.84 14.71 -14.93
C PRO A 162 10.28 14.84 -16.41
N ASN A 163 9.36 14.66 -17.36
CA ASN A 163 9.65 14.73 -18.80
C ASN A 163 9.41 16.11 -19.41
N ALA A 164 9.00 17.10 -18.62
CA ALA A 164 8.66 18.45 -19.11
C ALA A 164 9.52 19.50 -18.40
N GLU A 165 10.74 19.72 -18.89
CA GLU A 165 11.75 20.59 -18.25
C GLU A 165 11.28 22.03 -17.98
N LYS A 166 10.34 22.53 -18.80
CA LYS A 166 9.80 23.89 -18.69
C LYS A 166 8.49 23.98 -17.94
N ALA A 167 7.92 22.84 -17.51
CA ALA A 167 6.68 22.84 -16.76
C ALA A 167 6.95 23.16 -15.29
N GLU A 168 6.29 24.20 -14.80
CA GLU A 168 6.31 24.52 -13.38
C GLU A 168 5.56 23.42 -12.59
N PRO A 169 6.12 22.94 -11.47
CA PRO A 169 5.42 22.01 -10.60
C PRO A 169 4.16 22.63 -9.99
N GLU A 170 3.06 21.87 -9.99
CA GLU A 170 1.82 22.30 -9.36
C GLU A 170 1.87 22.06 -7.84
N LYS A 171 1.54 23.07 -7.04
CA LYS A 171 1.52 22.97 -5.59
C LYS A 171 0.10 22.72 -5.09
N LEU A 172 -0.06 21.74 -4.24
CA LEU A 172 -1.29 21.39 -3.54
C LEU A 172 -1.06 21.66 -2.05
N GLU A 173 -1.41 22.85 -1.60
CA GLU A 173 -1.02 23.35 -0.27
C GLU A 173 -2.04 22.95 0.79
N TRP A 174 -1.55 22.43 1.90
CA TRP A 174 -2.27 22.22 3.14
C TRP A 174 -1.29 22.03 4.28
N LYS A 175 -1.53 22.72 5.39
CA LYS A 175 -0.66 22.70 6.59
C LYS A 175 -0.55 21.30 7.21
N GLY A 176 0.63 20.97 7.71
CA GLY A 176 0.93 19.75 8.44
C GLY A 176 1.83 18.79 7.67
N SER A 177 2.15 17.66 8.28
CA SER A 177 3.06 16.66 7.74
C SER A 177 2.27 15.62 6.94
N HIS A 178 2.52 15.54 5.63
CA HIS A 178 1.92 14.55 4.74
C HIS A 178 2.91 13.40 4.54
N LEU A 179 2.53 12.19 4.99
CA LEU A 179 3.42 11.03 5.14
C LEU A 179 3.23 9.94 4.12
N GLY A 180 2.14 9.94 3.40
CA GLY A 180 1.85 9.02 2.33
C GLY A 180 1.00 9.69 1.28
N VAL A 181 0.98 9.18 0.06
CA VAL A 181 0.18 9.73 -1.03
C VAL A 181 -0.37 8.61 -1.91
N THR A 182 -1.62 8.77 -2.31
CA THR A 182 -2.26 7.93 -3.33
C THR A 182 -3.06 8.79 -4.30
N VAL A 183 -3.23 8.29 -5.51
CA VAL A 183 -4.01 8.97 -6.56
C VAL A 183 -5.17 8.06 -6.95
N SER A 184 -6.36 8.63 -7.13
CA SER A 184 -7.51 7.84 -7.61
C SER A 184 -7.21 7.20 -8.97
N PRO A 185 -7.72 5.97 -9.25
CA PRO A 185 -7.43 5.27 -10.51
C PRO A 185 -7.80 6.04 -11.78
N ASP A 186 -8.76 6.94 -11.69
CA ASP A 186 -9.16 7.84 -12.79
C ASP A 186 -8.28 9.11 -12.91
N GLY A 187 -7.42 9.37 -11.93
CA GLY A 187 -6.51 10.51 -11.88
C GLY A 187 -7.14 11.84 -11.47
N ARG A 188 -8.37 11.83 -10.93
CA ARG A 188 -9.07 13.06 -10.55
C ARG A 188 -8.69 13.57 -9.16
N PHE A 189 -8.32 12.69 -8.25
CA PHE A 189 -8.09 13.03 -6.85
C PHE A 189 -6.72 12.55 -6.39
N LEU A 190 -6.09 13.36 -5.58
CA LEU A 190 -4.91 13.04 -4.82
C LEU A 190 -5.27 13.04 -3.33
N VAL A 191 -4.86 12.00 -2.60
CA VAL A 191 -5.11 11.88 -1.16
C VAL A 191 -3.80 11.58 -0.44
N THR A 192 -3.58 12.24 0.67
CA THR A 192 -2.42 12.02 1.55
C THR A 192 -2.87 11.55 2.93
N SER A 193 -2.11 10.64 3.53
CA SER A 193 -2.15 10.43 4.96
C SER A 193 -1.31 11.48 5.68
N MET A 194 -1.73 11.82 6.89
CA MET A 194 -1.07 12.86 7.68
C MET A 194 -0.48 12.31 8.97
N GLN A 195 0.40 13.07 9.60
CA GLN A 195 0.89 12.75 10.94
C GLN A 195 -0.25 12.71 11.96
N GLU A 196 -1.24 13.57 11.80
CA GLU A 196 -2.48 13.56 12.55
C GLU A 196 -3.37 12.38 12.09
N ALA A 197 -4.29 11.96 12.94
CA ALA A 197 -5.25 10.89 12.63
C ALA A 197 -6.33 11.37 11.63
N MET A 198 -5.92 11.70 10.41
CA MET A 198 -6.77 12.15 9.32
C MET A 198 -6.12 11.94 7.95
N LEU A 199 -6.95 12.07 6.91
CA LEU A 199 -6.50 12.21 5.54
C LEU A 199 -6.81 13.62 5.04
N HIS A 200 -5.98 14.10 4.13
CA HIS A 200 -6.25 15.29 3.33
C HIS A 200 -6.18 14.96 1.86
N GLY A 201 -6.99 15.60 1.04
CA GLY A 201 -6.98 15.35 -0.39
C GLY A 201 -7.34 16.58 -1.21
N TRP A 202 -7.11 16.48 -2.50
CA TRP A 202 -7.41 17.53 -3.48
C TRP A 202 -8.06 16.92 -4.73
N ARG A 203 -9.02 17.63 -5.29
CA ARG A 203 -9.42 17.45 -6.67
C ARG A 203 -8.38 18.14 -7.56
N ILE A 204 -7.67 17.38 -8.40
CA ILE A 204 -6.49 17.87 -9.12
C ILE A 204 -6.82 19.00 -10.10
N ALA A 205 -8.01 18.96 -10.71
CA ALA A 205 -8.39 19.91 -11.76
C ALA A 205 -8.51 21.37 -11.31
N ASP A 206 -8.85 21.62 -10.06
CA ASP A 206 -9.12 22.96 -9.52
C ASP A 206 -8.54 23.17 -8.12
N HIS A 207 -7.74 22.22 -7.64
CA HIS A 207 -7.10 22.20 -6.33
C HIS A 207 -8.06 22.29 -5.13
N GLN A 208 -9.36 22.07 -5.37
CA GLN A 208 -10.34 22.05 -4.27
C GLN A 208 -10.00 20.93 -3.30
N HIS A 209 -9.79 21.29 -2.05
CA HIS A 209 -9.33 20.36 -1.02
C HIS A 209 -10.47 19.74 -0.21
N MET A 210 -10.20 18.61 0.42
CA MET A 210 -11.12 17.87 1.26
C MET A 210 -10.41 17.29 2.49
N ARG A 211 -11.12 17.27 3.62
CA ARG A 211 -10.64 16.64 4.86
C ARG A 211 -11.47 15.40 5.14
N MET A 212 -10.80 14.35 5.53
CA MET A 212 -11.39 13.07 5.89
C MET A 212 -10.89 12.69 7.29
N SER A 213 -11.80 12.69 8.27
CA SER A 213 -11.53 12.49 9.69
C SER A 213 -12.40 11.37 10.27
N GLY A 214 -12.24 11.05 11.55
CA GLY A 214 -12.98 9.96 12.22
C GLY A 214 -12.09 8.78 12.58
N TYR A 215 -10.77 8.97 12.55
CA TYR A 215 -9.78 7.96 12.90
C TYR A 215 -9.35 8.07 14.35
N SER A 216 -9.12 6.94 15.00
CA SER A 216 -8.56 6.86 16.35
C SER A 216 -7.03 6.84 16.35
N ALA A 217 -6.40 6.55 15.20
CA ALA A 217 -4.97 6.52 15.02
C ALA A 217 -4.59 7.02 13.61
N ARG A 218 -3.30 7.24 13.37
CA ARG A 218 -2.78 7.60 12.06
C ARG A 218 -3.15 6.54 11.01
N VAL A 219 -3.55 6.99 9.82
CA VAL A 219 -3.83 6.12 8.68
C VAL A 219 -2.51 5.73 8.01
N THR A 220 -2.21 4.44 8.00
CA THR A 220 -0.98 3.87 7.45
C THR A 220 -1.21 3.05 6.19
N SER A 221 -2.46 2.61 5.95
CA SER A 221 -2.81 1.78 4.80
C SER A 221 -4.00 2.37 4.06
N LEU A 222 -3.87 2.43 2.73
CA LEU A 222 -4.83 3.00 1.79
C LEU A 222 -5.00 2.04 0.61
N GLY A 223 -6.22 1.75 0.23
CA GLY A 223 -6.53 0.89 -0.91
C GLY A 223 -7.73 1.37 -1.71
N TRP A 224 -7.61 1.44 -3.04
CA TRP A 224 -8.74 1.75 -3.91
C TRP A 224 -9.54 0.50 -4.25
N THR A 225 -10.86 0.54 -4.04
CA THR A 225 -11.75 -0.54 -4.51
C THR A 225 -11.85 -0.53 -6.03
N VAL A 226 -12.43 -1.59 -6.60
CA VAL A 226 -12.60 -1.75 -8.05
C VAL A 226 -13.21 -0.49 -8.67
N GLY A 227 -12.60 -0.03 -9.76
CA GLY A 227 -13.03 1.19 -10.45
C GLY A 227 -12.85 2.49 -9.66
N GLY A 228 -12.16 2.46 -8.51
CA GLY A 228 -11.95 3.65 -7.69
C GLY A 228 -13.21 4.18 -7.02
N ARG A 229 -14.22 3.33 -6.80
CA ARG A 229 -15.49 3.74 -6.18
C ARG A 229 -15.30 4.26 -4.76
N PHE A 230 -14.44 3.59 -4.00
CA PHE A 230 -14.11 3.96 -2.62
C PHE A 230 -12.61 3.91 -2.41
N LEU A 231 -12.16 4.69 -1.43
CA LEU A 231 -10.85 4.57 -0.81
C LEU A 231 -11.05 3.87 0.55
N ALA A 232 -10.58 2.64 0.67
CA ALA A 232 -10.54 1.90 1.93
C ALA A 232 -9.32 2.34 2.74
N THR A 233 -9.50 2.47 4.06
CA THR A 233 -8.47 3.04 4.94
C THR A 233 -8.40 2.31 6.27
N SER A 234 -7.19 2.23 6.83
CA SER A 234 -6.90 1.75 8.18
C SER A 234 -7.00 2.89 9.22
N GLY A 235 -6.63 2.63 10.46
CA GLY A 235 -6.50 3.65 11.52
C GLY A 235 -7.72 3.85 12.40
N ALA A 236 -8.76 3.03 12.25
CA ALA A 236 -9.95 3.00 13.10
C ALA A 236 -10.27 1.56 13.52
N THR A 237 -11.23 1.38 14.43
CA THR A 237 -11.72 0.05 14.85
C THR A 237 -12.73 -0.55 13.85
N GLN A 238 -12.76 -0.03 12.65
CA GLN A 238 -13.58 -0.47 11.52
C GLN A 238 -12.95 -0.04 10.21
N ILE A 239 -13.31 -0.69 9.11
CA ILE A 239 -12.90 -0.27 7.78
C ILE A 239 -13.65 1.01 7.43
N ILE A 240 -12.95 2.09 7.10
CA ILE A 240 -13.56 3.33 6.65
C ILE A 240 -13.41 3.42 5.13
N LEU A 241 -14.56 3.53 4.42
CA LEU A 241 -14.64 3.62 2.96
C LEU A 241 -15.11 5.02 2.54
N TRP A 242 -14.21 5.83 2.01
CA TRP A 242 -14.54 7.16 1.49
C TRP A 242 -15.05 7.08 0.05
N PRO A 243 -16.22 7.69 -0.28
CA PRO A 243 -16.81 7.60 -1.61
C PRO A 243 -16.12 8.54 -2.60
N PHE A 244 -15.55 8.00 -3.69
CA PHE A 244 -14.89 8.77 -4.75
C PHE A 244 -15.56 8.62 -6.13
N HIS A 245 -16.67 7.89 -6.23
CA HIS A 245 -17.39 7.64 -7.48
C HIS A 245 -18.12 8.87 -8.05
N THR A 246 -18.22 9.96 -7.31
CA THR A 246 -18.91 11.18 -7.79
C THR A 246 -17.92 12.25 -8.25
N LYS A 247 -18.44 13.29 -8.93
CA LYS A 247 -17.64 14.42 -9.41
C LYS A 247 -16.83 15.09 -8.29
N ASP A 248 -17.42 15.21 -7.11
CA ASP A 248 -16.84 15.93 -5.98
C ASP A 248 -16.17 15.00 -4.96
N GLY A 249 -16.09 13.70 -5.28
CA GLY A 249 -15.49 12.70 -4.36
C GLY A 249 -16.21 12.67 -3.01
N PRO A 250 -15.47 12.62 -1.88
CA PRO A 250 -16.02 12.55 -0.53
C PRO A 250 -16.50 13.90 0.02
N MET A 251 -16.36 15.02 -0.71
CA MET A 251 -16.79 16.33 -0.21
C MET A 251 -18.27 16.36 0.14
N GLY A 252 -18.56 16.73 1.40
CA GLY A 252 -19.93 16.78 1.93
C GLY A 252 -20.61 15.43 2.12
N LYS A 253 -19.85 14.32 2.08
CA LYS A 253 -20.40 12.97 2.24
C LYS A 253 -19.82 12.29 3.47
N GLN A 254 -20.60 11.36 4.00
CA GLN A 254 -20.17 10.47 5.07
C GLN A 254 -19.49 9.23 4.48
N PRO A 255 -18.46 8.70 5.13
CA PRO A 255 -17.88 7.42 4.76
C PRO A 255 -18.85 6.26 5.07
N ARG A 256 -18.66 5.14 4.40
CA ARG A 256 -19.19 3.85 4.83
C ARG A 256 -18.27 3.26 5.90
N LEU A 257 -18.87 2.66 6.90
CA LEU A 257 -18.18 2.00 8.00
C LEU A 257 -18.55 0.52 7.97
N LEU A 258 -17.56 -0.35 7.89
CA LEU A 258 -17.75 -1.80 7.78
C LEU A 258 -16.96 -2.53 8.86
N SER A 259 -17.47 -3.67 9.30
CA SER A 259 -16.78 -4.61 10.22
C SER A 259 -16.27 -3.94 11.49
N PRO A 260 -17.17 -3.37 12.32
CA PRO A 260 -16.77 -2.79 13.60
C PRO A 260 -16.18 -3.88 14.51
N SER A 261 -15.09 -3.55 15.20
CA SER A 261 -14.36 -4.43 16.11
C SER A 261 -13.92 -3.65 17.35
N GLU A 262 -13.49 -4.36 18.38
CA GLU A 262 -12.74 -3.76 19.51
C GLU A 262 -11.28 -3.50 19.13
N HIS A 263 -10.80 -4.18 18.07
CA HIS A 263 -9.44 -4.11 17.56
C HIS A 263 -9.34 -3.15 16.37
N ARG A 264 -8.17 -2.52 16.22
CA ARG A 264 -7.95 -1.54 15.18
C ARG A 264 -7.54 -2.23 13.87
N VAL A 265 -8.09 -1.76 12.77
CA VAL A 265 -7.62 -2.09 11.42
C VAL A 265 -6.25 -1.45 11.20
N GLY A 266 -5.21 -2.25 11.07
CA GLY A 266 -3.83 -1.84 10.81
C GLY A 266 -3.52 -1.74 9.31
N VAL A 267 -4.05 -2.67 8.51
CA VAL A 267 -3.80 -2.77 7.08
C VAL A 267 -5.07 -3.13 6.31
N VAL A 268 -5.22 -2.59 5.10
CA VAL A 268 -6.31 -2.93 4.17
C VAL A 268 -5.74 -3.29 2.79
N ALA A 269 -6.38 -4.24 2.10
CA ALA A 269 -6.09 -4.58 0.71
C ALA A 269 -7.39 -4.80 -0.05
N CYS A 270 -7.61 -4.03 -1.12
CA CYS A 270 -8.79 -4.18 -1.96
C CYS A 270 -8.59 -5.27 -3.02
N HIS A 271 -9.59 -6.12 -3.17
CA HIS A 271 -9.58 -7.16 -4.20
C HIS A 271 -9.51 -6.55 -5.60
N PRO A 272 -8.69 -7.08 -6.53
CA PRO A 272 -8.45 -6.45 -7.83
C PRO A 272 -9.65 -6.47 -8.78
N LYS A 273 -10.61 -7.37 -8.59
CA LYS A 273 -11.73 -7.60 -9.53
C LYS A 273 -13.12 -7.55 -8.91
N GLN A 274 -13.23 -7.59 -7.59
CA GLN A 274 -14.50 -7.62 -6.85
C GLN A 274 -14.53 -6.54 -5.78
N ASP A 275 -15.72 -6.11 -5.40
CA ASP A 275 -15.90 -5.14 -4.31
C ASP A 275 -15.76 -5.84 -2.94
N ILE A 276 -14.57 -6.34 -2.66
CA ILE A 276 -14.16 -6.98 -1.42
C ILE A 276 -12.93 -6.25 -0.88
N VAL A 277 -12.89 -6.01 0.42
CA VAL A 277 -11.74 -5.47 1.15
C VAL A 277 -11.27 -6.51 2.14
N ALA A 278 -9.99 -6.87 2.09
CA ALA A 278 -9.33 -7.59 3.16
C ALA A 278 -8.84 -6.57 4.20
N ALA A 279 -9.13 -6.82 5.46
CA ALA A 279 -8.69 -6.01 6.60
C ALA A 279 -7.92 -6.86 7.59
N GLY A 280 -6.72 -6.42 7.95
CA GLY A 280 -5.90 -6.99 9.00
C GLY A 280 -5.95 -6.13 10.25
N TYR A 281 -6.15 -6.79 11.38
CA TYR A 281 -6.36 -6.15 12.68
C TYR A 281 -5.12 -6.26 13.58
N ASP A 282 -5.07 -5.45 14.61
CA ASP A 282 -3.97 -5.42 15.58
C ASP A 282 -3.97 -6.61 16.56
N ASP A 283 -5.05 -7.41 16.61
CA ASP A 283 -5.11 -8.71 17.27
C ASP A 283 -4.69 -9.89 16.37
N GLY A 284 -4.21 -9.62 15.16
CA GLY A 284 -3.78 -10.65 14.21
C GLY A 284 -4.91 -11.25 13.36
N MET A 285 -6.16 -10.83 13.51
CA MET A 285 -7.28 -11.29 12.70
C MET A 285 -7.24 -10.73 11.27
N VAL A 286 -7.70 -11.52 10.29
CA VAL A 286 -7.99 -11.04 8.92
C VAL A 286 -9.43 -11.35 8.56
N LEU A 287 -10.17 -10.31 8.14
CA LEU A 287 -11.51 -10.43 7.58
C LEU A 287 -11.51 -10.06 6.09
N LEU A 288 -12.30 -10.78 5.30
CA LEU A 288 -12.72 -10.40 3.96
C LEU A 288 -14.12 -9.81 4.06
N VAL A 289 -14.29 -8.58 3.61
CA VAL A 289 -15.54 -7.83 3.77
C VAL A 289 -16.07 -7.39 2.42
N ARG A 290 -17.30 -7.80 2.09
CA ARG A 290 -17.96 -7.35 0.88
C ARG A 290 -18.45 -5.92 1.03
N VAL A 291 -18.07 -5.05 0.08
CA VAL A 291 -18.36 -3.61 0.18
C VAL A 291 -19.87 -3.31 0.16
N ASP A 292 -20.65 -4.02 -0.63
CA ASP A 292 -22.05 -3.65 -0.88
C ASP A 292 -22.99 -3.91 0.31
N ASP A 293 -22.83 -4.98 1.05
CA ASP A 293 -23.70 -5.39 2.16
C ASP A 293 -22.98 -5.59 3.50
N GLY A 294 -21.66 -5.51 3.52
CA GLY A 294 -20.86 -5.72 4.72
C GLY A 294 -20.74 -7.19 5.16
N ALA A 295 -21.09 -8.15 4.29
CA ALA A 295 -20.92 -9.57 4.61
C ALA A 295 -19.44 -9.90 4.84
N GLU A 296 -19.17 -10.67 5.91
CA GLU A 296 -17.84 -10.97 6.43
C GLU A 296 -17.49 -12.44 6.28
N ILE A 297 -16.23 -12.71 5.94
CA ILE A 297 -15.63 -14.04 5.94
C ILE A 297 -14.34 -13.97 6.77
N LEU A 298 -14.21 -14.88 7.75
CA LEU A 298 -12.99 -15.00 8.53
C LEU A 298 -11.92 -15.70 7.68
N ALA A 299 -10.85 -14.95 7.38
CA ALA A 299 -9.70 -15.42 6.59
C ALA A 299 -8.54 -15.91 7.48
N LYS A 300 -8.34 -15.27 8.64
CA LYS A 300 -7.35 -15.67 9.65
C LYS A 300 -7.92 -15.39 11.02
N LYS A 301 -7.81 -16.36 11.92
CA LYS A 301 -8.17 -16.19 13.35
C LYS A 301 -7.24 -15.19 14.02
N PRO A 302 -7.67 -14.54 15.12
CA PRO A 302 -6.77 -13.77 15.98
C PRO A 302 -5.53 -14.57 16.36
N GLY A 303 -4.43 -13.87 16.55
CA GLY A 303 -3.11 -14.42 16.91
C GLY A 303 -2.40 -13.50 17.89
N ASP A 304 -1.08 -13.70 18.03
CA ASP A 304 -0.29 -13.02 19.06
C ASP A 304 0.30 -11.67 18.62
N ALA A 305 0.13 -11.29 17.34
CA ALA A 305 0.73 -10.08 16.79
C ALA A 305 -0.13 -9.43 15.70
N PRO A 306 -0.04 -8.10 15.53
CA PRO A 306 -0.74 -7.37 14.49
C PRO A 306 -0.47 -7.89 13.08
N VAL A 307 -1.51 -7.88 12.24
CA VAL A 307 -1.33 -8.04 10.80
C VAL A 307 -0.75 -6.74 10.23
N THR A 308 0.41 -6.85 9.61
CA THR A 308 1.18 -5.71 9.06
C THR A 308 1.16 -5.67 7.55
N ALA A 309 0.86 -6.78 6.90
CA ALA A 309 0.92 -6.91 5.45
C ALA A 309 -0.26 -7.71 4.90
N LEU A 310 -0.88 -7.20 3.83
CA LEU A 310 -1.90 -7.89 3.04
C LEU A 310 -1.67 -7.59 1.56
N ALA A 311 -1.78 -8.60 0.71
CA ALA A 311 -1.74 -8.43 -0.74
C ALA A 311 -2.62 -9.46 -1.45
N TRP A 312 -3.33 -9.03 -2.48
CA TRP A 312 -4.06 -9.90 -3.39
C TRP A 312 -3.20 -10.28 -4.60
N SER A 313 -3.32 -11.52 -5.06
CA SER A 313 -2.86 -11.88 -6.40
C SER A 313 -3.66 -11.12 -7.46
N SER A 314 -3.09 -10.90 -8.64
CA SER A 314 -3.73 -10.12 -9.71
C SER A 314 -5.03 -10.73 -10.26
N ASP A 315 -5.20 -12.05 -10.11
CA ASP A 315 -6.43 -12.77 -10.45
C ASP A 315 -7.47 -12.72 -9.32
N GLY A 316 -7.06 -12.37 -8.08
CA GLY A 316 -7.89 -12.30 -6.89
C GLY A 316 -8.13 -13.66 -6.23
N LEU A 317 -7.45 -14.72 -6.66
CA LEU A 317 -7.64 -16.07 -6.15
C LEU A 317 -6.81 -16.37 -4.90
N PHE A 318 -5.79 -15.55 -4.61
CA PHE A 318 -4.93 -15.71 -3.45
C PHE A 318 -4.82 -14.39 -2.67
N LEU A 319 -4.79 -14.52 -1.34
CA LEU A 319 -4.47 -13.42 -0.42
C LEU A 319 -3.25 -13.80 0.42
N ALA A 320 -2.17 -13.03 0.32
CA ALA A 320 -1.04 -13.13 1.21
C ALA A 320 -1.27 -12.25 2.45
N PHE A 321 -0.92 -12.74 3.63
CA PHE A 321 -0.89 -11.98 4.88
C PHE A 321 0.43 -12.19 5.61
N GLY A 322 0.85 -11.18 6.35
CA GLY A 322 2.01 -11.25 7.24
C GLY A 322 1.79 -10.45 8.50
N THR A 323 2.46 -10.85 9.59
CA THR A 323 2.35 -10.24 10.91
C THR A 323 3.69 -9.66 11.38
N GLU A 324 3.61 -8.83 12.40
CA GLU A 324 4.80 -8.26 13.07
C GLU A 324 5.69 -9.33 13.71
N SER A 325 5.14 -10.47 14.13
CA SER A 325 5.90 -11.59 14.70
C SER A 325 6.51 -12.53 13.66
N GLY A 326 6.21 -12.34 12.36
CA GLY A 326 6.71 -13.21 11.30
C GLY A 326 5.80 -14.37 10.93
N GLU A 327 4.58 -14.47 11.50
CA GLU A 327 3.57 -15.38 10.98
C GLU A 327 3.17 -14.88 9.59
N ALA A 328 3.22 -15.74 8.58
CA ALA A 328 2.86 -15.41 7.21
C ALA A 328 2.11 -16.59 6.57
N GLY A 329 1.27 -16.27 5.57
CA GLY A 329 0.52 -17.31 4.86
C GLY A 329 -0.08 -16.80 3.56
N ILE A 330 -0.47 -17.77 2.75
CA ILE A 330 -1.18 -17.57 1.48
C ILE A 330 -2.53 -18.27 1.61
N LEU A 331 -3.61 -17.50 1.64
CA LEU A 331 -4.98 -18.01 1.62
C LEU A 331 -5.38 -18.33 0.19
N ASP A 332 -5.82 -19.55 -0.05
CA ASP A 332 -6.36 -20.01 -1.32
C ASP A 332 -7.89 -19.85 -1.35
N LEU A 333 -8.40 -19.11 -2.34
CA LEU A 333 -9.82 -18.81 -2.56
C LEU A 333 -10.34 -19.43 -3.88
N THR A 334 -9.57 -20.38 -4.47
CA THR A 334 -9.98 -21.08 -5.70
C THR A 334 -11.22 -21.97 -5.50
#